data_0f391c73220ca7715850804d78a8b00e
#
_entry.id   0f391c73220ca7715850804d78a8b00e
#
_cell.length_a   1.000
_cell.length_b   1.000
_cell.length_c   1.000
_cell.angle_alpha   90.00
_cell.angle_beta   90.00
_cell.angle_gamma   90.00
#
_symmetry.space_group_name_H-M   'P 1'
#
loop_
_entity.id
_entity.type
_entity.pdbx_description
1 polymer ?
#
loop_
_entity_poly.entity_id
_entity_poly.type
_entity_poly.pdbx_seq_one_letter_code
_entity_poly.pdbx_strand_id
1 'polypeptide(L)'
;MIESIRAGSEIVIAVDVLDELLDPPALFSPQAGVRVSLIPPSGTSPVTLQAMTLGTVGHYTYQYQSATSDALGIWTITFKVQHNSSVVLTPQAGGFVLVA
;
A
#
# COMPACT_ATOMS: atom_id res chain seq x y z
N MET A 1 -5.33 1.11 14.56
CA MET A 1 -6.40 2.10 14.36
C MET A 1 -6.61 2.32 12.88
N ILE A 2 -7.86 2.32 12.43
CA ILE A 2 -8.20 2.60 11.04
C ILE A 2 -8.57 4.07 10.92
N GLU A 3 -7.94 4.76 9.97
CA GLU A 3 -8.20 6.17 9.73
C GLU A 3 -9.44 6.36 8.87
N SER A 4 -10.23 7.38 9.19
CA SER A 4 -11.40 7.76 8.38
C SER A 4 -11.01 8.84 7.39
N ILE A 5 -11.36 8.61 6.12
CA ILE A 5 -11.02 9.52 5.01
C ILE A 5 -12.31 9.83 4.25
N ARG A 6 -12.50 11.11 3.92
CA ARG A 6 -13.67 11.51 3.14
C ARG A 6 -13.49 11.13 1.68
N ALA A 7 -14.54 10.57 1.08
CA ALA A 7 -14.55 10.24 -0.35
C ALA A 7 -14.30 11.51 -1.18
N GLY A 8 -13.48 11.39 -2.21
CA GLY A 8 -13.03 12.53 -3.02
C GLY A 8 -11.68 13.09 -2.59
N SER A 9 -11.16 12.68 -1.45
CA SER A 9 -9.85 13.13 -0.96
C SER A 9 -8.71 12.32 -1.57
N GLU A 10 -7.52 12.92 -1.62
CA GLU A 10 -6.31 12.20 -1.97
C GLU A 10 -5.85 11.34 -0.79
N ILE A 11 -5.50 10.10 -1.08
CA ILE A 11 -5.02 9.14 -0.08
C ILE A 11 -3.57 8.84 -0.39
N VAL A 12 -2.69 9.08 0.59
CA VAL A 12 -1.27 8.76 0.45
C VAL A 12 -0.97 7.53 1.29
N ILE A 13 -0.41 6.50 0.63
CA ILE A 13 -0.04 5.24 1.27
C ILE A 13 1.48 5.18 1.28
N ALA A 14 2.04 4.96 2.46
CA ALA A 14 3.48 4.87 2.64
C ALA A 14 3.84 3.56 3.32
N VAL A 15 4.94 2.95 2.92
CA VAL A 15 5.46 1.73 3.51
C VAL A 15 6.98 1.75 3.52
N ASP A 16 7.56 1.20 4.59
CA ASP A 16 9.00 1.02 4.72
C ASP A 16 9.32 -0.47 4.60
N VAL A 17 10.35 -0.79 3.84
CA VAL A 17 10.82 -2.17 3.67
C VAL A 17 12.11 -2.34 4.47
N LEU A 18 12.10 -3.30 5.40
CA LEU A 18 13.22 -3.60 6.28
C LEU A 18 13.78 -4.98 5.96
N ASP A 19 15.11 -5.08 5.98
CA ASP A 19 15.78 -6.38 6.00
C ASP A 19 15.96 -6.80 7.45
N GLU A 20 15.10 -7.70 7.92
CA GLU A 20 15.11 -8.17 9.30
C GLU A 20 16.21 -9.20 9.59
N LEU A 21 16.88 -9.69 8.56
CA LEU A 21 18.04 -10.58 8.74
C LEU A 21 19.28 -9.82 9.21
N LEU A 22 19.29 -8.51 9.03
CA LEU A 22 20.36 -7.65 9.53
C LEU A 22 20.13 -7.34 11.01
N ASP A 23 21.22 -7.15 11.73
CA ASP A 23 21.19 -6.81 13.16
C ASP A 23 22.00 -5.52 13.38
N PRO A 24 21.36 -4.35 13.60
CA PRO A 24 19.90 -4.15 13.62
C PRO A 24 19.28 -4.21 12.22
N PRO A 25 17.97 -4.45 12.13
CA PRO A 25 17.28 -4.39 10.85
C PRO A 25 17.48 -3.05 10.16
N ALA A 26 17.64 -3.05 8.85
CA ALA A 26 17.90 -1.84 8.08
C ALA A 26 16.97 -1.74 6.89
N LEU A 27 16.67 -0.50 6.50
CA LEU A 27 15.89 -0.23 5.30
C LEU A 27 16.65 -0.69 4.06
N PHE A 28 15.93 -1.28 3.11
CA PHE A 28 16.50 -1.61 1.81
C PHE A 28 15.46 -1.49 0.71
N SER A 29 15.96 -1.32 -0.54
CA SER A 29 15.08 -1.24 -1.70
C SER A 29 15.09 -2.58 -2.42
N PRO A 30 13.96 -3.33 -2.45
CA PRO A 30 13.87 -4.59 -3.18
C PRO A 30 14.15 -4.36 -4.67
N GLN A 31 14.78 -5.32 -5.32
CA GLN A 31 15.22 -5.17 -6.69
C GLN A 31 14.06 -4.89 -7.66
N ALA A 32 12.94 -5.57 -7.50
CA ALA A 32 11.77 -5.39 -8.35
C ALA A 32 10.71 -4.47 -7.72
N GLY A 33 11.03 -3.80 -6.60
CA GLY A 33 10.18 -2.80 -6.00
C GLY A 33 9.02 -3.36 -5.17
N VAL A 34 8.08 -2.48 -4.89
CA VAL A 34 6.90 -2.77 -4.10
C VAL A 34 5.66 -2.41 -4.91
N ARG A 35 4.66 -3.28 -4.87
CA ARG A 35 3.36 -3.03 -5.49
C ARG A 35 2.27 -3.00 -4.43
N VAL A 36 1.25 -2.19 -4.66
CA VAL A 36 0.15 -1.99 -3.72
C VAL A 36 -1.17 -2.37 -4.38
N SER A 37 -2.07 -2.94 -3.58
CA SER A 37 -3.47 -3.16 -3.98
C SER A 37 -4.38 -2.55 -2.93
N LEU A 38 -5.44 -1.88 -3.39
CA LEU A 38 -6.49 -1.34 -2.54
C LEU A 38 -7.76 -2.15 -2.79
N ILE A 39 -8.26 -2.79 -1.74
CA ILE A 39 -9.42 -3.68 -1.84
C ILE A 39 -10.61 -3.00 -1.18
N PRO A 40 -11.63 -2.57 -1.98
CA PRO A 40 -12.80 -1.94 -1.43
C PRO A 40 -13.72 -2.94 -0.74
N PRO A 41 -14.70 -2.47 0.05
CA PRO A 41 -15.68 -3.38 0.69
C PRO A 41 -16.59 -4.05 -0.34
N SER A 42 -16.73 -3.45 -1.52
CA SER A 42 -17.53 -4.01 -2.62
C SER A 42 -17.06 -3.44 -3.94
N GLY A 43 -17.39 -4.11 -5.03
CA GLY A 43 -17.07 -3.66 -6.36
C GLY A 43 -15.67 -4.04 -6.83
N THR A 44 -15.25 -3.44 -7.93
CA THR A 44 -13.97 -3.71 -8.55
C THR A 44 -12.87 -2.90 -7.87
N SER A 45 -11.74 -3.53 -7.58
CA SER A 45 -10.59 -2.84 -7.04
C SER A 45 -10.04 -1.81 -8.05
N PRO A 46 -9.97 -0.52 -7.68
CA PRO A 46 -9.42 0.51 -8.57
C PRO A 46 -7.89 0.46 -8.65
N VAL A 47 -7.24 -0.17 -7.69
CA VAL A 47 -5.78 -0.28 -7.63
C VAL A 47 -5.43 -1.74 -7.38
N THR A 48 -4.81 -2.39 -8.36
CA THR A 48 -4.40 -3.78 -8.27
C THR A 48 -2.94 -3.90 -8.65
N LEU A 49 -2.09 -4.26 -7.70
CA LEU A 49 -0.65 -4.48 -7.90
C LEU A 49 0.02 -3.33 -8.68
N GLN A 50 -0.30 -2.10 -8.30
CA GLN A 50 0.30 -0.92 -8.91
C GLN A 50 1.67 -0.64 -8.28
N ALA A 51 2.65 -0.26 -9.13
CA ALA A 51 3.98 0.04 -8.64
C ALA A 51 3.97 1.27 -7.73
N MET A 52 4.63 1.15 -6.59
CA MET A 52 4.83 2.28 -5.69
C MET A 52 6.08 3.07 -6.08
N THR A 53 6.12 4.32 -5.69
CA THR A 53 7.25 5.21 -5.98
C THR A 53 8.29 5.11 -4.87
N LEU A 54 9.53 4.82 -5.26
CA LEU A 54 10.66 4.82 -4.33
C LEU A 54 11.10 6.26 -4.04
N GLY A 55 11.12 6.62 -2.76
CA GLY A 55 11.73 7.86 -2.30
C GLY A 55 13.17 7.64 -1.85
N THR A 56 13.42 7.75 -0.54
CA THR A 56 14.71 7.33 0.02
C THR A 56 14.76 5.81 0.14
N VAL A 57 15.93 5.25 0.44
CA VAL A 57 16.13 3.79 0.52
C VAL A 57 15.06 3.14 1.40
N GLY A 58 14.33 2.19 0.82
CA GLY A 58 13.31 1.42 1.52
C GLY A 58 11.99 2.15 1.77
N HIS A 59 11.87 3.41 1.41
CA HIS A 59 10.65 4.19 1.61
C HIS A 59 9.85 4.27 0.31
N TYR A 60 8.64 3.70 0.29
CA TYR A 60 7.78 3.68 -0.89
C TYR A 60 6.48 4.39 -0.60
N THR A 61 5.97 5.11 -1.59
CA THR A 61 4.69 5.82 -1.49
C THR A 61 3.82 5.56 -2.71
N TYR A 62 2.51 5.68 -2.51
CA TYR A 62 1.53 5.63 -3.59
C TYR A 62 0.42 6.64 -3.28
N GLN A 63 0.03 7.41 -4.27
CA GLN A 63 -1.05 8.39 -4.14
C GLN A 63 -2.26 7.88 -4.91
N TYR A 64 -3.40 7.81 -4.22
CA TYR A 64 -4.67 7.43 -4.82
C TYR A 64 -5.66 8.58 -4.65
N GLN A 65 -6.15 9.10 -5.76
CA GLN A 65 -7.21 10.11 -5.73
C GLN A 65 -8.55 9.39 -5.68
N SER A 66 -9.17 9.37 -4.51
CA SER A 66 -10.48 8.73 -4.37
C SER A 66 -11.56 9.55 -5.08
N ALA A 67 -12.58 8.85 -5.58
CA ALA A 67 -13.73 9.49 -6.19
C ALA A 67 -14.88 9.54 -5.20
N THR A 68 -15.77 10.52 -5.34
CA THR A 68 -16.95 10.61 -4.48
C THR A 68 -17.90 9.42 -4.71
N SER A 69 -17.75 8.72 -5.84
CA SER A 69 -18.54 7.52 -6.18
C SER A 69 -17.88 6.22 -5.67
N ASP A 70 -16.69 6.28 -5.06
CA ASP A 70 -16.05 5.09 -4.53
C ASP A 70 -16.87 4.48 -3.39
N ALA A 71 -16.76 3.15 -3.24
CA ALA A 71 -17.51 2.44 -2.21
C ALA A 71 -17.15 2.94 -0.82
N LEU A 72 -18.15 3.26 -0.01
CA LEU A 72 -17.95 3.66 1.37
C LEU A 72 -17.78 2.43 2.25
N GLY A 73 -16.97 2.55 3.28
CA GLY A 73 -16.73 1.49 4.23
C GLY A 73 -15.24 1.18 4.38
N ILE A 74 -14.93 -0.02 4.85
CA ILE A 74 -13.55 -0.42 5.16
C ILE A 74 -12.85 -0.89 3.89
N TRP A 75 -11.73 -0.24 3.58
CA TRP A 75 -10.83 -0.64 2.50
C TRP A 75 -9.61 -1.32 3.10
N THR A 76 -9.14 -2.38 2.46
CA THR A 76 -7.95 -3.13 2.87
C THR A 76 -6.79 -2.79 1.96
N ILE A 77 -5.60 -2.59 2.54
CA ILE A 77 -4.36 -2.33 1.80
C ILE A 77 -3.49 -3.56 1.88
N THR A 78 -3.01 -4.05 0.73
CA THR A 78 -2.04 -5.14 0.67
C THR A 78 -0.84 -4.72 -0.16
N PHE A 79 0.33 -5.29 0.15
CA PHE A 79 1.56 -5.01 -0.55
C PHE A 79 2.16 -6.29 -1.10
N LYS A 80 2.85 -6.18 -2.24
CA LYS A 80 3.66 -7.24 -2.81
C LYS A 80 5.08 -6.71 -2.94
N VAL A 81 6.01 -7.35 -2.23
CA VAL A 81 7.42 -7.01 -2.27
C VAL A 81 8.15 -8.08 -3.08
N GLN A 82 8.94 -7.67 -4.06
CA GLN A 82 9.68 -8.59 -4.91
C GLN A 82 11.16 -8.21 -4.94
N HIS A 83 12.01 -9.16 -4.59
CA HIS A 83 13.46 -8.99 -4.61
C HIS A 83 14.09 -10.17 -5.35
N ASN A 84 14.89 -9.90 -6.40
CA ASN A 84 15.39 -10.91 -7.32
C ASN A 84 14.23 -11.70 -7.92
N SER A 85 14.29 -13.02 -7.87
CA SER A 85 13.20 -13.90 -8.29
C SER A 85 12.25 -14.28 -7.14
N SER A 86 12.53 -13.81 -5.92
CA SER A 86 11.71 -14.10 -4.74
C SER A 86 10.61 -13.09 -4.60
N VAL A 87 9.40 -13.57 -4.31
CA VAL A 87 8.23 -12.72 -4.08
C VAL A 87 7.77 -12.94 -2.65
N VAL A 88 7.67 -11.85 -1.90
CA VAL A 88 7.13 -11.88 -0.55
C VAL A 88 5.83 -11.11 -0.54
N LEU A 89 4.75 -11.77 -0.14
CA LEU A 89 3.45 -11.13 0.02
C LEU A 89 3.28 -10.71 1.46
N THR A 90 2.99 -9.43 1.64
CA THR A 90 2.55 -8.94 2.94
C THR A 90 1.03 -9.03 2.95
N PRO A 91 0.44 -9.92 3.77
CA PRO A 91 -0.99 -10.24 3.62
C PRO A 91 -1.87 -9.01 3.85
N GLN A 92 -1.73 -8.35 4.97
CA GLN A 92 -2.52 -7.16 5.25
C GLN A 92 -1.67 -6.17 6.01
N ALA A 93 -1.41 -5.03 5.40
CA ALA A 93 -0.56 -4.01 6.01
C ALA A 93 -1.35 -2.88 6.65
N GLY A 94 -2.66 -2.83 6.45
CA GLY A 94 -3.49 -1.80 7.03
C GLY A 94 -4.78 -1.59 6.26
N GLY A 95 -5.41 -0.47 6.52
CA GLY A 95 -6.65 -0.12 5.86
C GLY A 95 -7.10 1.28 6.24
N PHE A 96 -8.22 1.68 5.67
CA PHE A 96 -8.87 2.94 5.99
C PHE A 96 -10.38 2.79 5.82
N VAL A 97 -11.13 3.71 6.39
CA VAL A 97 -12.57 3.79 6.20
C VAL A 97 -12.88 4.98 5.31
N LEU A 98 -13.54 4.74 4.20
CA LEU A 98 -14.00 5.80 3.32
C LEU A 98 -15.39 6.23 3.74
N VAL A 99 -15.57 7.51 3.99
CA VAL A 99 -16.84 8.10 4.46
C VAL A 99 -17.31 9.18 3.50
N ALA A 100 -18.59 9.44 3.55
CA ALA A 100 -19.20 10.45 2.69
C ALA A 100 -18.80 11.89 3.08
#